data_52a5c70efa0e0c3e0254c99f961b0fa8
#
_entry.id   52a5c70efa0e0c3e0254c99f961b0fa8
#
_cell.length_a   1.000
_cell.length_b   1.000
_cell.length_c   1.000
_cell.angle_alpha   90.00
_cell.angle_beta   90.00
_cell.angle_gamma   90.00
#
_symmetry.space_group_name_H-M   'P 1'
#
loop_
_entity.id
_entity.type
_entity.pdbx_description
1 polymer ?
#
loop_
_entity_poly.entity_id
_entity_poly.type
_entity_poly.pdbx_seq_one_letter_code
_entity_poly.pdbx_strand_id
1 'polypeptide(L)'
;METHAVVRILSALTSRVVVLCNSAALEYENGLNPNPTRKERIRVLLSGLGPVRPASEATFSRASELKVSGLKDIDALHLAFAEIQKAEYFITCDDEILRKSSGIALRVKVANPVRFVEDLNI
;
A
#
# COMPACT_ATOMS: atom_id res chain seq x y z
N MET A 1 1.98 15.77 -12.14
CA MET A 1 0.68 15.14 -11.85
C MET A 1 0.72 14.29 -10.59
N GLU A 2 1.58 13.28 -10.55
CA GLU A 2 1.68 12.39 -9.38
C GLU A 2 2.13 13.12 -8.11
N THR A 3 3.08 14.05 -8.21
CA THR A 3 3.54 14.84 -7.06
C THR A 3 2.41 15.64 -6.44
N HIS A 4 1.58 16.28 -7.26
CA HIS A 4 0.40 17.02 -6.80
C HIS A 4 -0.60 16.09 -6.11
N ALA A 5 -0.83 14.92 -6.68
CA ALA A 5 -1.74 13.93 -6.10
C ALA A 5 -1.24 13.44 -4.74
N VAL A 6 0.06 13.16 -4.63
CA VAL A 6 0.66 12.73 -3.36
C VAL A 6 0.51 13.79 -2.28
N VAL A 7 0.73 15.06 -2.62
CA VAL A 7 0.53 16.17 -1.67
C VAL A 7 -0.92 16.23 -1.18
N ARG A 8 -1.88 16.05 -2.09
CA ARG A 8 -3.31 16.04 -1.72
C ARG A 8 -3.66 14.86 -0.80
N ILE A 9 -3.07 13.68 -1.06
CA ILE A 9 -3.25 12.53 -0.20
C ILE A 9 -2.68 12.78 1.19
N LEU A 10 -1.48 13.34 1.29
CA LEU A 10 -0.86 13.67 2.58
C LEU A 10 -1.70 14.69 3.35
N SER A 11 -2.27 15.68 2.66
CA SER A 11 -3.18 16.64 3.26
C SER A 11 -4.46 15.95 3.77
N ALA A 12 -5.01 15.02 3.00
CA ALA A 12 -6.18 14.24 3.39
C ALA A 12 -5.91 13.36 4.61
N LEU A 13 -4.69 12.81 4.73
CA LEU A 13 -4.28 12.07 5.92
C LEU A 13 -4.24 12.98 7.16
N THR A 14 -3.70 14.18 7.01
CA THR A 14 -3.63 15.16 8.10
C THR A 14 -5.01 15.58 8.59
N SER A 15 -5.94 15.81 7.67
CA SER A 15 -7.32 16.17 7.99
C SER A 15 -8.22 15.00 8.33
N ARG A 16 -7.68 13.78 8.30
CA ARG A 16 -8.39 12.53 8.60
C ARG A 16 -9.54 12.19 7.64
N VAL A 17 -9.48 12.71 6.43
CA VAL A 17 -10.40 12.33 5.36
C VAL A 17 -10.10 10.90 4.91
N VAL A 18 -8.81 10.54 4.92
CA VAL A 18 -8.35 9.16 4.64
C VAL A 18 -7.49 8.67 5.80
N VAL A 19 -7.42 7.34 5.94
CA VAL A 19 -6.63 6.68 6.98
C VAL A 19 -5.62 5.75 6.32
N LEU A 20 -4.38 5.82 6.77
CA LEU A 20 -3.31 4.97 6.26
C LEU A 20 -3.22 3.70 7.12
N CYS A 21 -3.15 2.54 6.45
CA CYS A 21 -2.96 1.25 7.13
C CYS A 21 -1.49 0.84 7.06
N ASN A 22 -0.93 0.46 8.20
CA ASN A 22 0.44 -0.04 8.26
C ASN A 22 0.45 -1.58 8.15
N SER A 23 1.60 -2.14 7.76
CA SER A 23 1.79 -3.59 7.69
C SER A 23 3.25 -3.96 7.89
N ALA A 24 3.49 -5.21 8.25
CA ALA A 24 4.85 -5.75 8.35
C ALA A 24 5.58 -5.67 7.00
N ALA A 25 4.86 -5.78 5.89
CA ALA A 25 5.45 -5.65 4.55
C ALA A 25 5.99 -4.25 4.30
N LEU A 26 5.23 -3.21 4.69
CA LEU A 26 5.68 -1.82 4.56
C LEU A 26 6.91 -1.55 5.42
N GLU A 27 6.92 -2.04 6.65
CA GLU A 27 8.07 -1.89 7.56
C GLU A 27 9.30 -2.59 6.99
N TYR A 28 9.14 -3.80 6.48
CA TYR A 28 10.22 -4.56 5.86
C TYR A 28 10.79 -3.82 4.65
N GLU A 29 9.93 -3.37 3.76
CA GLU A 29 10.36 -2.68 2.54
C GLU A 29 11.05 -1.36 2.87
N ASN A 30 10.54 -0.61 3.83
CA ASN A 30 11.21 0.62 4.26
C ASN A 30 12.57 0.33 4.90
N GLY A 31 12.71 -0.81 5.58
CA GLY A 31 13.98 -1.24 6.12
C GLY A 31 15.08 -1.39 5.07
N LEU A 32 14.68 -1.68 3.83
CA LEU A 32 15.59 -1.82 2.68
C LEU A 32 15.81 -0.49 1.94
N ASN A 33 15.19 0.60 2.38
CA ASN A 33 15.29 1.89 1.70
C ASN A 33 16.75 2.40 1.76
N PRO A 34 17.39 2.65 0.61
CA PRO A 34 18.80 3.08 0.58
C PRO A 34 19.01 4.55 0.97
N ASN A 35 17.96 5.35 0.98
CA ASN A 35 18.06 6.76 1.35
C ASN A 35 17.78 6.93 2.85
N PRO A 36 18.81 7.27 3.68
CA PRO A 36 18.63 7.33 5.14
C PRO A 36 17.60 8.37 5.57
N THR A 37 17.56 9.51 4.92
CA THR A 37 16.62 10.59 5.27
C THR A 37 15.18 10.18 4.97
N ARG A 38 14.95 9.61 3.80
CA ARG A 38 13.62 9.12 3.39
C ARG A 38 13.18 7.96 4.28
N LYS A 39 14.10 7.03 4.56
CA LYS A 39 13.85 5.89 5.43
C LYS A 39 13.36 6.34 6.81
N GLU A 40 14.03 7.32 7.40
CA GLU A 40 13.67 7.83 8.71
C GLU A 40 12.31 8.55 8.69
N ARG A 41 12.05 9.35 7.66
CA ARG A 41 10.74 10.02 7.50
C ARG A 41 9.60 9.03 7.40
N ILE A 42 9.79 7.98 6.62
CA ILE A 42 8.78 6.92 6.47
C ILE A 42 8.61 6.16 7.78
N ARG A 43 9.72 5.86 8.48
CA ARG A 43 9.66 5.19 9.77
C ARG A 43 8.82 5.98 10.77
N VAL A 44 9.04 7.29 10.85
CA VAL A 44 8.28 8.17 11.75
C VAL A 44 6.80 8.17 11.37
N LEU A 45 6.49 8.29 10.08
CA LEU A 45 5.12 8.24 9.59
C LEU A 45 4.43 6.93 9.99
N LEU A 46 5.08 5.79 9.74
CA LEU A 46 4.52 4.48 10.05
C LEU A 46 4.36 4.27 11.55
N SER A 47 5.29 4.78 12.37
CA SER A 47 5.20 4.63 13.83
C SER A 47 3.98 5.31 14.43
N GLY A 48 3.43 6.32 13.77
CA GLY A 48 2.22 7.01 14.19
C GLY A 48 0.93 6.26 13.92
N LEU A 49 1.00 5.14 13.22
CA LEU A 49 -0.19 4.36 12.80
C LEU A 49 -0.59 3.28 13.80
N GLY A 50 0.11 3.17 14.92
CA GLY A 50 -0.14 2.15 15.92
C GLY A 50 0.66 0.87 15.67
N PRO A 51 0.34 -0.22 16.41
CA PRO A 51 1.10 -1.46 16.31
C PRO A 51 1.04 -2.05 14.90
N VAL A 52 2.18 -2.60 14.46
CA VAL A 52 2.28 -3.30 13.18
C VAL A 52 1.58 -4.65 13.31
N ARG A 53 0.69 -4.96 12.38
CA ARG A 53 0.06 -6.27 12.33
C ARG A 53 1.02 -7.26 11.68
N PRO A 54 1.37 -8.36 12.37
CA PRO A 54 2.18 -9.40 11.76
C PRO A 54 1.37 -10.17 10.71
N ALA A 55 2.08 -10.82 9.78
CA ALA A 55 1.44 -11.68 8.82
C ALA A 55 0.84 -12.91 9.52
N SER A 56 -0.40 -13.23 9.19
CA SER A 56 -1.08 -14.44 9.65
C SER A 56 -1.01 -15.53 8.58
N GLU A 57 -1.49 -16.72 8.92
CA GLU A 57 -1.64 -17.79 7.92
C GLU A 57 -2.49 -17.34 6.73
N ALA A 58 -3.58 -16.62 7.01
CA ALA A 58 -4.46 -16.10 5.96
C ALA A 58 -3.73 -15.14 5.05
N THR A 59 -2.84 -14.28 5.61
CA THR A 59 -2.02 -13.36 4.82
C THR A 59 -1.11 -14.13 3.87
N PHE A 60 -0.39 -15.13 4.38
CA PHE A 60 0.52 -15.92 3.58
C PHE A 60 -0.19 -16.77 2.52
N SER A 61 -1.33 -17.35 2.87
CA SER A 61 -2.15 -18.12 1.91
C SER A 61 -2.60 -17.22 0.75
N ARG A 62 -3.09 -16.04 1.06
CA ARG A 62 -3.54 -15.10 0.02
C ARG A 62 -2.37 -14.60 -0.83
N ALA A 63 -1.24 -14.30 -0.20
CA ALA A 63 -0.03 -13.89 -0.93
C ALA A 63 0.42 -14.98 -1.90
N SER A 64 0.36 -16.24 -1.50
CA SER A 64 0.69 -17.37 -2.38
C SER A 64 -0.23 -17.45 -3.59
N GLU A 65 -1.54 -17.25 -3.40
CA GLU A 65 -2.50 -17.19 -4.50
C GLU A 65 -2.17 -16.05 -5.47
N LEU A 66 -1.84 -14.88 -4.94
CA LEU A 66 -1.52 -13.71 -5.75
C LEU A 66 -0.21 -13.89 -6.53
N LYS A 67 0.77 -14.60 -5.95
CA LYS A 67 2.00 -14.95 -6.66
C LYS A 67 1.72 -15.83 -7.86
N VAL A 68 0.85 -16.83 -7.70
CA VAL A 68 0.43 -17.70 -8.80
C VAL A 68 -0.20 -16.88 -9.93
N SER A 69 -0.88 -15.80 -9.59
CA SER A 69 -1.49 -14.89 -10.56
C SER A 69 -0.49 -13.95 -11.25
N GLY A 70 0.79 -14.00 -10.86
CA GLY A 70 1.86 -13.29 -11.54
C GLY A 70 2.54 -12.16 -10.78
N LEU A 71 2.11 -11.86 -9.55
CA LEU A 71 2.74 -10.82 -8.73
C LEU A 71 4.04 -11.31 -8.11
N LYS A 72 4.99 -10.39 -7.90
CA LYS A 72 6.23 -10.67 -7.17
C LYS A 72 5.94 -10.91 -5.70
N ASP A 73 6.85 -11.58 -5.00
CA ASP A 73 6.68 -11.96 -3.60
C ASP A 73 6.25 -10.81 -2.70
N ILE A 74 6.98 -9.70 -2.71
CA ILE A 74 6.69 -8.56 -1.83
C ILE A 74 5.40 -7.84 -2.24
N ASP A 75 5.14 -7.73 -3.54
CA ASP A 75 3.93 -7.09 -4.05
C ASP A 75 2.69 -7.91 -3.65
N ALA A 76 2.77 -9.22 -3.78
CA ALA A 76 1.71 -10.12 -3.36
C ALA A 76 1.45 -9.99 -1.86
N LEU A 77 2.50 -9.89 -1.07
CA LEU A 77 2.38 -9.74 0.38
C LEU A 77 1.72 -8.39 0.75
N HIS A 78 2.11 -7.30 0.10
CA HIS A 78 1.47 -5.99 0.31
C HIS A 78 -0.02 -6.04 0.03
N LEU A 79 -0.41 -6.63 -1.09
CA LEU A 79 -1.82 -6.72 -1.47
C LEU A 79 -2.60 -7.65 -0.53
N ALA A 80 -1.99 -8.74 -0.10
CA ALA A 80 -2.61 -9.65 0.87
C ALA A 80 -2.88 -8.93 2.20
N PHE A 81 -1.92 -8.15 2.70
CA PHE A 81 -2.11 -7.35 3.90
C PHE A 81 -3.25 -6.34 3.73
N ALA A 82 -3.29 -5.66 2.59
CA ALA A 82 -4.34 -4.67 2.30
C ALA A 82 -5.72 -5.32 2.35
N GLU A 83 -5.87 -6.49 1.75
CA GLU A 83 -7.14 -7.23 1.76
C GLU A 83 -7.53 -7.69 3.16
N ILE A 84 -6.58 -8.25 3.91
CA ILE A 84 -6.82 -8.76 5.27
C ILE A 84 -7.23 -7.62 6.21
N GLN A 85 -6.64 -6.44 6.06
CA GLN A 85 -6.98 -5.26 6.85
C GLN A 85 -8.24 -4.56 6.34
N LYS A 86 -8.84 -5.05 5.26
CA LYS A 86 -10.03 -4.46 4.63
C LYS A 86 -9.81 -3.02 4.19
N ALA A 87 -8.60 -2.72 3.69
CA ALA A 87 -8.31 -1.44 3.08
C ALA A 87 -9.18 -1.28 1.83
N GLU A 88 -9.66 -0.08 1.58
CA GLU A 88 -10.44 0.21 0.39
C GLU A 88 -9.56 0.35 -0.84
N TYR A 89 -8.39 0.93 -0.67
CA TYR A 89 -7.45 1.21 -1.75
C TYR A 89 -6.04 0.74 -1.42
N PHE A 90 -5.35 0.28 -2.44
CA PHE A 90 -3.90 0.11 -2.46
C PHE A 90 -3.35 1.08 -3.48
N ILE A 91 -2.58 2.07 -3.03
CA ILE A 91 -2.08 3.14 -3.89
C ILE A 91 -0.62 2.86 -4.23
N THR A 92 -0.30 2.87 -5.51
CA THR A 92 1.05 2.61 -5.99
C THR A 92 1.35 3.41 -7.24
N CYS A 93 2.63 3.78 -7.42
CA CYS A 93 3.14 4.36 -8.67
C CYS A 93 3.77 3.29 -9.57
N ASP A 94 3.78 2.03 -9.16
CA ASP A 94 4.39 0.94 -9.90
C ASP A 94 3.46 0.46 -11.03
N ASP A 95 3.83 0.74 -12.26
CA ASP A 95 3.04 0.38 -13.45
C ASP A 95 2.86 -1.13 -13.60
N GLU A 96 3.83 -1.92 -13.16
CA GLU A 96 3.75 -3.37 -13.23
C GLU A 96 2.67 -3.91 -12.29
N ILE A 97 2.61 -3.40 -11.06
CA ILE A 97 1.56 -3.78 -10.11
C ILE A 97 0.19 -3.36 -10.64
N LEU A 98 0.08 -2.12 -11.15
CA LEU A 98 -1.18 -1.62 -11.71
C LEU A 98 -1.67 -2.49 -12.86
N ARG A 99 -0.77 -2.86 -13.76
CA ARG A 99 -1.10 -3.69 -14.92
C ARG A 99 -1.49 -5.11 -14.52
N LYS A 100 -0.70 -5.74 -13.67
CA LYS A 100 -0.93 -7.13 -13.26
C LYS A 100 -2.19 -7.27 -12.40
N SER A 101 -2.41 -6.33 -11.49
CA SER A 101 -3.56 -6.38 -10.59
C SER A 101 -4.89 -6.19 -11.33
N SER A 102 -4.89 -5.52 -12.47
CA SER A 102 -6.13 -5.33 -13.26
C SER A 102 -6.73 -6.64 -13.75
N GLY A 103 -5.94 -7.69 -13.86
CA GLY A 103 -6.40 -9.02 -14.29
C GLY A 103 -6.71 -9.97 -13.13
N ILE A 104 -6.64 -9.51 -11.90
CA ILE A 104 -6.81 -10.34 -10.71
C ILE A 104 -8.06 -9.91 -9.94
N ALA A 105 -8.83 -10.87 -9.44
CA ALA A 105 -9.97 -10.57 -8.58
C ALA A 105 -9.46 -10.21 -7.18
N LEU A 106 -9.51 -8.92 -6.86
CA LEU A 106 -9.03 -8.38 -5.59
C LEU A 106 -10.18 -7.75 -4.79
N ARG A 107 -10.06 -7.80 -3.47
CA ARG A 107 -11.00 -7.14 -2.55
C ARG A 107 -10.64 -5.68 -2.29
N VAL A 108 -9.47 -5.25 -2.75
CA VAL A 108 -8.96 -3.90 -2.62
C VAL A 108 -8.84 -3.30 -4.02
N LYS A 109 -9.11 -2.00 -4.14
CA LYS A 109 -8.95 -1.30 -5.41
C LYS A 109 -7.52 -0.80 -5.54
N VAL A 110 -6.82 -1.26 -6.57
CA VAL A 110 -5.44 -0.83 -6.83
C VAL A 110 -5.48 0.37 -7.78
N ALA A 111 -4.86 1.47 -7.37
CA ALA A 111 -4.88 2.71 -8.12
C ALA A 111 -3.58 3.48 -7.96
N ASN A 112 -3.26 4.32 -8.94
CA ASN A 112 -2.18 5.27 -8.77
C ASN A 112 -2.69 6.49 -7.97
N PRO A 113 -1.78 7.35 -7.48
CA PRO A 113 -2.20 8.51 -6.69
C PRO A 113 -3.17 9.45 -7.39
N VAL A 114 -2.98 9.67 -8.70
CA VAL A 114 -3.86 10.56 -9.48
C VAL A 114 -5.28 10.01 -9.53
N ARG A 115 -5.42 8.73 -9.82
CA ARG A 115 -6.72 8.07 -9.87
C ARG A 115 -7.42 8.08 -8.51
N PHE A 116 -6.66 7.86 -7.44
CA PHE A 116 -7.21 7.88 -6.09
C PHE A 116 -7.78 9.25 -5.75
N VAL A 117 -7.03 10.32 -6.05
CA VAL A 117 -7.48 11.70 -5.81
C VAL A 117 -8.75 12.00 -6.62
N GLU A 118 -8.79 11.56 -7.87
CA GLU A 118 -9.96 11.74 -8.73
C GLU A 118 -11.18 10.97 -8.18
N ASP A 119 -11.00 9.71 -7.81
CA ASP A 119 -12.08 8.86 -7.32
C ASP A 119 -12.70 9.42 -6.03
N LEU A 120 -11.88 9.98 -5.14
CA LEU A 120 -12.35 10.55 -3.87
C LEU A 120 -12.71 12.02 -3.96
N ASN A 121 -12.40 12.67 -5.07
CA ASN A 121 -12.65 14.11 -5.27
C ASN A 121 -11.99 14.95 -4.16
N ILE A 122 -10.72 14.68 -3.91
CA ILE A 122 -9.95 15.40 -2.87
C ILE A 122 -8.79 16.26 -3.43
#